data_03edddd8b31f67833b2408a95bbcba0a
#
_entry.id   03edddd8b31f67833b2408a95bbcba0a
#
_cell.length_a   1.000
_cell.length_b   1.000
_cell.length_c   1.000
_cell.angle_alpha   90.00
_cell.angle_beta   90.00
_cell.angle_gamma   90.00
#
_symmetry.space_group_name_H-M   'P 1'
#
loop_
_entity.id
_entity.type
_entity.pdbx_description
1 polymer ?
#
loop_
_entity_poly.entity_id
_entity_poly.type
_entity_poly.pdbx_seq_one_letter_code
_entity_poly.pdbx_strand_id
1 'polypeptide(L)'
;IMPKDLLTITVVTSDPATARPFNLSIQSTLGADARIGSSTGSLLQYLVDNNGEIDYPVIGRIRVAGMTKTECEAYITNKIKPYLSKTEHPVVTVRMSSYRVTVAGEVASPKVVPVTTEKMSVLEAIAQAGDLTIYGKRDNVLLIRENADGQKEVHRLNLNDANIINSPYYYVQQNDYIYVEPNKTKASGASIGPSTSLWI
;
A
#
# COMPACT_ATOMS: atom_id res chain seq x y z
N ILE A 1 -9.79 -2.97 -1.10
CA ILE A 1 -8.99 -3.81 -2.02
C ILE A 1 -9.28 -3.35 -3.44
N MET A 2 -8.24 -3.15 -4.23
CA MET A 2 -8.35 -2.65 -5.62
C MET A 2 -7.57 -3.59 -6.57
N PRO A 3 -7.85 -3.55 -7.88
CA PRO A 3 -7.01 -4.24 -8.87
C PRO A 3 -5.54 -3.87 -8.72
N LYS A 4 -4.65 -4.84 -8.92
CA LYS A 4 -3.20 -4.77 -8.74
C LYS A 4 -2.70 -4.76 -7.28
N ASP A 5 -3.58 -4.84 -6.30
CA ASP A 5 -3.16 -5.08 -4.92
C ASP A 5 -2.59 -6.49 -4.76
N LEU A 6 -1.58 -6.59 -3.91
CA LEU A 6 -0.97 -7.86 -3.55
C LEU A 6 -1.39 -8.22 -2.12
N LEU A 7 -2.10 -9.33 -1.98
CA LEU A 7 -2.66 -9.75 -0.71
C LEU A 7 -1.90 -10.96 -0.16
N THR A 8 -1.65 -10.97 1.15
CA THR A 8 -1.30 -12.18 1.89
C THR A 8 -2.51 -12.60 2.70
N ILE A 9 -2.98 -13.81 2.47
CA ILE A 9 -4.16 -14.37 3.13
C ILE A 9 -3.70 -15.58 3.95
N THR A 10 -4.03 -15.58 5.24
CA THR A 10 -3.68 -16.64 6.16
C THR A 10 -4.94 -17.19 6.81
N VAL A 11 -5.08 -18.51 6.81
CA VAL A 11 -6.15 -19.24 7.47
C VAL A 11 -5.56 -20.00 8.66
N VAL A 12 -6.13 -19.81 9.83
CA VAL A 12 -5.78 -20.53 11.05
C VAL A 12 -7.01 -21.31 11.52
N THR A 13 -6.83 -22.58 11.82
CA THR A 13 -7.86 -23.50 12.34
C THR A 13 -7.35 -24.16 13.61
N SER A 14 -8.26 -24.80 14.36
CA SER A 14 -7.90 -25.55 15.59
C SER A 14 -6.92 -26.69 15.29
N ASP A 15 -7.12 -27.37 14.15
CA ASP A 15 -6.17 -28.34 13.63
C ASP A 15 -5.39 -27.74 12.44
N PRO A 16 -4.07 -27.49 12.58
CA PRO A 16 -3.26 -26.91 11.51
C PRO A 16 -3.26 -27.71 10.20
N ALA A 17 -3.54 -29.01 10.26
CA ALA A 17 -3.60 -29.84 9.06
C ALA A 17 -4.76 -29.46 8.15
N THR A 18 -5.89 -29.04 8.71
CA THR A 18 -7.08 -28.61 7.95
C THR A 18 -6.91 -27.24 7.30
N ALA A 19 -6.02 -26.39 7.82
CA ALA A 19 -5.68 -25.10 7.22
C ALA A 19 -4.68 -25.18 6.06
N ARG A 20 -3.88 -26.25 5.97
CA ARG A 20 -2.81 -26.41 4.97
C ARG A 20 -3.27 -26.20 3.52
N PRO A 21 -4.39 -26.72 3.07
CA PRO A 21 -4.83 -26.53 1.67
C PRO A 21 -5.08 -25.06 1.31
N PHE A 22 -5.38 -24.21 2.29
CA PHE A 22 -5.66 -22.78 2.11
C PHE A 22 -4.42 -21.90 2.25
N ASN A 23 -3.34 -22.42 2.88
CA ASN A 23 -2.10 -21.68 3.14
C ASN A 23 -0.97 -22.20 2.27
N LEU A 24 -1.03 -21.95 0.96
CA LEU A 24 0.06 -22.36 0.08
C LEU A 24 1.32 -21.54 0.38
N SER A 25 2.45 -22.24 0.51
CA SER A 25 3.77 -21.64 0.63
C SER A 25 4.62 -21.95 -0.59
N ILE A 26 5.36 -20.96 -1.07
CA ILE A 26 6.39 -21.16 -2.08
C ILE A 26 7.62 -21.69 -1.36
N GLN A 27 7.96 -22.96 -1.55
CA GLN A 27 9.26 -23.48 -1.16
C GLN A 27 10.28 -22.98 -2.19
N SER A 28 11.22 -22.15 -1.78
CA SER A 28 12.38 -21.80 -2.60
C SER A 28 13.24 -23.04 -2.73
N THR A 29 13.13 -23.76 -3.84
CA THR A 29 14.11 -24.78 -4.25
C THR A 29 15.35 -24.06 -4.79
N LEU A 30 16.10 -23.39 -3.94
CA LEU A 30 17.44 -22.93 -4.24
C LEU A 30 18.42 -24.01 -3.80
N GLY A 31 19.07 -24.62 -4.79
CA GLY A 31 20.33 -25.30 -4.79
C GLY A 31 20.70 -26.25 -3.64
N ALA A 32 21.19 -27.42 -3.99
CA ALA A 32 21.56 -28.55 -3.14
C ALA A 32 22.68 -28.32 -2.07
N ASP A 33 22.98 -27.07 -1.69
CA ASP A 33 24.04 -26.73 -0.72
C ASP A 33 23.59 -25.82 0.45
N ALA A 34 22.29 -25.64 0.67
CA ALA A 34 21.82 -24.90 1.85
C ALA A 34 21.76 -25.83 3.05
N ARG A 35 22.67 -25.63 4.00
CA ARG A 35 22.67 -26.24 5.33
C ARG A 35 21.28 -26.13 5.96
N ILE A 36 20.84 -27.24 6.56
CA ILE A 36 19.60 -27.38 7.32
C ILE A 36 19.50 -26.26 8.37
N GLY A 37 18.69 -25.25 8.09
CA GLY A 37 18.44 -24.15 9.00
C GLY A 37 17.27 -23.32 8.49
N SER A 38 16.07 -23.59 9.03
CA SER A 38 14.83 -22.83 8.88
C SER A 38 14.41 -22.49 7.42
N SER A 39 13.69 -23.40 6.80
CA SER A 39 12.86 -23.09 5.64
C SER A 39 11.69 -22.18 6.09
N THR A 40 11.90 -20.89 6.14
CA THR A 40 10.83 -19.91 6.20
C THR A 40 10.13 -19.93 4.85
N GLY A 41 9.17 -20.85 4.68
CA GLY A 41 8.29 -20.84 3.53
C GLY A 41 7.55 -19.51 3.50
N SER A 42 7.81 -18.71 2.48
CA SER A 42 7.05 -17.47 2.25
C SER A 42 5.64 -17.85 1.84
N LEU A 43 4.63 -17.32 2.54
CA LEU A 43 3.24 -17.52 2.16
C LEU A 43 3.01 -17.00 0.74
N LEU A 44 2.18 -17.72 -0.03
CA LEU A 44 1.80 -17.28 -1.36
C LEU A 44 1.06 -15.95 -1.26
N GLN A 45 1.44 -15.03 -2.12
CA GLN A 45 0.78 -13.74 -2.27
C GLN A 45 -0.18 -13.80 -3.46
N TYR A 46 -1.34 -13.22 -3.29
CA TYR A 46 -2.41 -13.21 -4.29
C TYR A 46 -2.49 -11.83 -4.94
N LEU A 47 -2.21 -11.76 -6.25
CA LEU A 47 -2.39 -10.54 -7.01
C LEU A 47 -3.84 -10.40 -7.41
N VAL A 48 -4.46 -9.27 -7.05
CA VAL A 48 -5.81 -8.92 -7.53
C VAL A 48 -5.71 -8.55 -9.01
N ASP A 49 -6.39 -9.28 -9.86
CA ASP A 49 -6.38 -9.06 -11.31
C ASP A 49 -7.15 -7.79 -11.73
N ASN A 50 -7.16 -7.49 -13.02
CA ASN A 50 -7.87 -6.31 -13.54
C ASN A 50 -9.41 -6.40 -13.39
N ASN A 51 -9.95 -7.60 -13.21
CA ASN A 51 -11.38 -7.82 -12.95
C ASN A 51 -11.70 -7.72 -11.44
N GLY A 52 -10.68 -7.52 -10.60
CA GLY A 52 -10.82 -7.47 -9.15
C GLY A 52 -10.93 -8.84 -8.50
N GLU A 53 -10.40 -9.88 -9.14
CA GLU A 53 -10.46 -11.27 -8.69
C GLU A 53 -9.09 -11.80 -8.27
N ILE A 54 -9.10 -12.82 -7.41
CA ILE A 54 -7.93 -13.63 -7.06
C ILE A 54 -8.23 -15.11 -7.28
N ASP A 55 -7.23 -15.90 -7.65
CA ASP A 55 -7.32 -17.35 -7.64
C ASP A 55 -6.92 -17.87 -6.25
N TYR A 56 -7.91 -18.30 -5.46
CA TYR A 56 -7.67 -18.76 -4.10
C TYR A 56 -7.77 -20.30 -4.03
N PRO A 57 -6.85 -20.95 -3.30
CA PRO A 57 -6.83 -22.41 -3.21
C PRO A 57 -8.16 -22.98 -2.76
N VAL A 58 -8.52 -24.14 -3.28
CA VAL A 58 -9.72 -24.93 -2.98
C VAL A 58 -11.02 -24.29 -3.47
N ILE A 59 -11.21 -22.98 -3.29
CA ILE A 59 -12.45 -22.28 -3.68
C ILE A 59 -12.39 -21.67 -5.10
N GLY A 60 -11.20 -21.61 -5.70
CA GLY A 60 -11.01 -21.09 -7.05
C GLY A 60 -11.08 -19.56 -7.12
N ARG A 61 -11.54 -19.05 -8.25
CA ARG A 61 -11.57 -17.62 -8.54
C ARG A 61 -12.68 -16.91 -7.76
N ILE A 62 -12.30 -15.86 -7.01
CA ILE A 62 -13.21 -15.06 -6.19
C ILE A 62 -12.95 -13.57 -6.39
N ARG A 63 -14.04 -12.78 -6.43
CA ARG A 63 -13.97 -11.33 -6.55
C ARG A 63 -13.80 -10.70 -5.18
N VAL A 64 -12.75 -9.88 -5.02
CA VAL A 64 -12.41 -9.21 -3.76
C VAL A 64 -12.31 -7.68 -3.90
N ALA A 65 -12.26 -7.16 -5.13
CA ALA A 65 -12.21 -5.72 -5.36
C ALA A 65 -13.45 -5.01 -4.81
N GLY A 66 -13.25 -3.83 -4.24
CA GLY A 66 -14.28 -3.03 -3.59
C GLY A 66 -14.52 -3.41 -2.12
N MET A 67 -14.04 -4.56 -1.67
CA MET A 67 -14.15 -4.97 -0.26
C MET A 67 -13.12 -4.27 0.61
N THR A 68 -13.51 -3.95 1.83
CA THR A 68 -12.57 -3.67 2.90
C THR A 68 -11.84 -4.95 3.33
N LYS A 69 -10.76 -4.80 4.10
CA LYS A 69 -10.04 -5.95 4.67
C LYS A 69 -10.98 -6.90 5.43
N THR A 70 -11.79 -6.34 6.33
CA THR A 70 -12.71 -7.11 7.18
C THR A 70 -13.81 -7.82 6.38
N GLU A 71 -14.36 -7.17 5.37
CA GLU A 71 -15.34 -7.79 4.48
C GLU A 71 -14.73 -8.95 3.69
N CYS A 72 -13.51 -8.79 3.20
CA CYS A 72 -12.78 -9.86 2.50
C CYS A 72 -12.50 -11.04 3.44
N GLU A 73 -12.08 -10.79 4.68
CA GLU A 73 -11.88 -11.83 5.71
C GLU A 73 -13.17 -12.62 5.97
N ALA A 74 -14.29 -11.91 6.16
CA ALA A 74 -15.60 -12.53 6.37
C ALA A 74 -16.07 -13.31 5.14
N TYR A 75 -15.86 -12.75 3.95
CA TYR A 75 -16.22 -13.39 2.69
C TYR A 75 -15.46 -14.71 2.48
N ILE A 76 -14.14 -14.69 2.64
CA ILE A 76 -13.31 -15.90 2.52
C ILE A 76 -13.68 -16.92 3.60
N THR A 77 -13.87 -16.47 4.85
CA THR A 77 -14.32 -17.34 5.95
C THR A 77 -15.60 -18.10 5.56
N ASN A 78 -16.57 -17.41 5.00
CA ASN A 78 -17.83 -18.06 4.59
C ASN A 78 -17.62 -19.03 3.42
N LYS A 79 -16.72 -18.73 2.49
CA LYS A 79 -16.41 -19.57 1.34
C LYS A 79 -15.67 -20.86 1.71
N ILE A 80 -14.81 -20.83 2.73
CA ILE A 80 -14.03 -22.02 3.18
C ILE A 80 -14.80 -22.91 4.14
N LYS A 81 -15.79 -22.40 4.88
CA LYS A 81 -16.61 -23.17 5.84
C LYS A 81 -17.12 -24.51 5.31
N PRO A 82 -17.63 -24.63 4.06
CA PRO A 82 -18.13 -25.92 3.55
C PRO A 82 -17.05 -27.00 3.43
N TYR A 83 -15.78 -26.62 3.39
CA TYR A 83 -14.63 -27.53 3.26
C TYR A 83 -14.02 -27.91 4.61
N LEU A 84 -14.55 -27.36 5.71
CA LEU A 84 -14.12 -27.63 7.07
C LEU A 84 -15.17 -28.42 7.85
N SER A 85 -14.78 -29.05 8.95
CA SER A 85 -15.74 -29.69 9.84
C SER A 85 -16.66 -28.65 10.50
N LYS A 86 -17.87 -29.06 10.88
CA LYS A 86 -18.87 -28.13 11.48
C LYS A 86 -18.40 -27.53 12.82
N THR A 87 -17.43 -28.16 13.47
CA THR A 87 -16.87 -27.71 14.74
C THR A 87 -15.69 -26.77 14.58
N GLU A 88 -15.17 -26.61 13.33
CA GLU A 88 -14.07 -25.71 13.06
C GLU A 88 -14.50 -24.25 12.96
N HIS A 89 -13.75 -23.37 13.61
CA HIS A 89 -13.90 -21.93 13.57
C HIS A 89 -12.66 -21.31 12.92
N PRO A 90 -12.59 -21.22 11.57
CA PRO A 90 -11.42 -20.69 10.92
C PRO A 90 -11.28 -19.18 11.18
N VAL A 91 -10.06 -18.76 11.47
CA VAL A 91 -9.69 -17.36 11.53
C VAL A 91 -8.96 -17.04 10.22
N VAL A 92 -9.54 -16.17 9.42
CA VAL A 92 -8.95 -15.66 8.17
C VAL A 92 -8.38 -14.29 8.43
N THR A 93 -7.14 -14.09 8.06
CA THR A 93 -6.46 -12.77 8.14
C THR A 93 -6.02 -12.37 6.74
N VAL A 94 -6.41 -11.17 6.32
CA VAL A 94 -6.00 -10.57 5.05
C VAL A 94 -5.07 -9.40 5.34
N ARG A 95 -3.90 -9.37 4.69
CA ARG A 95 -2.96 -8.25 4.75
C ARG A 95 -2.61 -7.79 3.35
N MET A 96 -2.51 -6.49 3.16
CA MET A 96 -2.00 -5.91 1.91
C MET A 96 -0.47 -5.88 1.97
N SER A 97 0.19 -6.66 1.12
CA SER A 97 1.66 -6.76 1.04
C SER A 97 2.27 -5.67 0.18
N SER A 98 1.48 -5.02 -0.65
CA SER A 98 1.91 -3.94 -1.56
C SER A 98 1.55 -2.54 -1.04
N TYR A 99 1.11 -2.40 0.20
CA TYR A 99 0.69 -1.10 0.72
C TYR A 99 1.88 -0.14 0.75
N ARG A 100 1.82 0.84 -0.14
CA ARG A 100 2.86 1.87 -0.31
C ARG A 100 2.24 3.17 -0.79
N VAL A 101 2.92 4.27 -0.47
CA VAL A 101 2.62 5.60 -0.98
C VAL A 101 3.87 6.21 -1.61
N THR A 102 3.70 7.10 -2.56
CA THR A 102 4.83 7.80 -3.19
C THR A 102 4.87 9.23 -2.67
N VAL A 103 6.03 9.67 -2.21
CA VAL A 103 6.26 11.06 -1.81
C VAL A 103 7.29 11.66 -2.74
N ALA A 104 6.94 12.76 -3.39
CA ALA A 104 7.79 13.41 -4.40
C ALA A 104 7.67 14.93 -4.37
N GLY A 105 8.49 15.58 -5.18
CA GLY A 105 8.58 17.04 -5.26
C GLY A 105 9.59 17.61 -4.27
N GLU A 106 9.25 18.72 -3.63
CA GLU A 106 10.13 19.47 -2.73
C GLU A 106 10.20 18.85 -1.32
N VAL A 107 10.67 17.61 -1.25
CA VAL A 107 11.02 16.87 -0.04
C VAL A 107 12.51 16.52 -0.05
N ALA A 108 13.10 16.28 1.11
CA ALA A 108 14.54 16.01 1.22
C ALA A 108 14.95 14.74 0.46
N SER A 109 14.09 13.69 0.44
CA SER A 109 14.38 12.42 -0.21
C SER A 109 13.12 11.87 -0.86
N PRO A 110 12.79 12.26 -2.11
CA PRO A 110 11.66 11.69 -2.84
C PRO A 110 11.78 10.16 -2.94
N LYS A 111 10.73 9.44 -2.55
CA LYS A 111 10.74 7.98 -2.54
C LYS A 111 9.36 7.35 -2.45
N VAL A 112 9.33 6.04 -2.69
CA VAL A 112 8.20 5.19 -2.34
C VAL A 112 8.34 4.76 -0.89
N VAL A 113 7.32 5.05 -0.07
CA VAL A 113 7.25 4.74 1.35
C VAL A 113 6.37 3.51 1.55
N PRO A 114 6.91 2.39 2.04
CA PRO A 114 6.08 1.23 2.41
C PRO A 114 5.29 1.54 3.69
N VAL A 115 4.01 1.20 3.69
CA VAL A 115 3.13 1.32 4.86
C VAL A 115 3.05 -0.03 5.55
N THR A 116 3.75 -0.16 6.68
CA THR A 116 3.83 -1.41 7.45
C THR A 116 2.82 -1.48 8.58
N THR A 117 2.16 -0.37 8.87
CA THR A 117 1.12 -0.23 9.90
C THR A 117 -0.28 -0.25 9.27
N GLU A 118 -1.32 -0.38 10.09
CA GLU A 118 -2.70 -0.34 9.58
C GLU A 118 -3.10 1.04 9.04
N LYS A 119 -2.48 2.11 9.55
CA LYS A 119 -2.73 3.49 9.16
C LYS A 119 -1.41 4.26 9.14
N MET A 120 -1.26 5.12 8.17
CA MET A 120 -0.19 6.11 8.09
C MET A 120 -0.81 7.45 7.72
N SER A 121 -0.42 8.51 8.39
CA SER A 121 -0.84 9.86 8.03
C SER A 121 0.02 10.43 6.90
N VAL A 122 -0.50 11.45 6.21
CA VAL A 122 0.27 12.21 5.22
C VAL A 122 1.54 12.82 5.85
N LEU A 123 1.44 13.29 7.10
CA LEU A 123 2.58 13.86 7.82
C LEU A 123 3.67 12.82 8.09
N GLU A 124 3.29 11.60 8.49
CA GLU A 124 4.25 10.50 8.68
C GLU A 124 4.92 10.09 7.36
N ALA A 125 4.15 10.02 6.27
CA ALA A 125 4.69 9.72 4.95
C ALA A 125 5.72 10.77 4.50
N ILE A 126 5.41 12.06 4.70
CA ILE A 126 6.31 13.18 4.40
C ILE A 126 7.55 13.13 5.31
N ALA A 127 7.38 12.87 6.61
CA ALA A 127 8.50 12.75 7.55
C ALA A 127 9.46 11.61 7.16
N GLN A 128 8.93 10.47 6.68
CA GLN A 128 9.77 9.39 6.15
C GLN A 128 10.54 9.77 4.88
N ALA A 129 10.04 10.74 4.12
CA ALA A 129 10.75 11.34 2.98
C ALA A 129 11.72 12.47 3.39
N GLY A 130 11.96 12.65 4.69
CA GLY A 130 12.89 13.63 5.25
C GLY A 130 12.33 15.04 5.38
N ASP A 131 11.01 15.19 5.39
CA ASP A 131 10.24 16.43 5.42
C ASP A 131 10.41 17.29 4.15
N LEU A 132 9.66 18.39 4.08
CA LEU A 132 9.74 19.36 3.00
C LEU A 132 11.08 20.12 3.05
N THR A 133 11.62 20.41 1.86
CA THR A 133 12.72 21.37 1.77
C THR A 133 12.23 22.78 2.10
N ILE A 134 13.14 23.72 2.28
CA ILE A 134 12.83 25.15 2.47
C ILE A 134 12.08 25.77 1.28
N TYR A 135 12.11 25.08 0.15
CA TYR A 135 11.42 25.49 -1.09
C TYR A 135 10.06 24.83 -1.24
N GLY A 136 9.66 23.90 -0.39
CA GLY A 136 8.38 23.21 -0.46
C GLY A 136 7.23 24.09 0.02
N LYS A 137 6.12 24.08 -0.71
CA LYS A 137 4.88 24.74 -0.28
C LYS A 137 4.16 23.90 0.76
N ARG A 138 4.17 24.34 2.02
CA ARG A 138 3.45 23.67 3.12
C ARG A 138 1.93 23.89 3.09
N ASP A 139 1.50 24.98 2.49
CA ASP A 139 0.10 25.39 2.39
C ASP A 139 -0.65 24.72 1.23
N ASN A 140 0.04 24.02 0.35
CA ASN A 140 -0.54 23.41 -0.83
C ASN A 140 0.17 22.11 -1.24
N VAL A 141 0.07 21.09 -0.41
CA VAL A 141 0.54 19.73 -0.73
C VAL A 141 -0.57 19.00 -1.47
N LEU A 142 -0.23 18.38 -2.60
CA LEU A 142 -1.18 17.64 -3.40
C LEU A 142 -1.20 16.17 -2.97
N LEU A 143 -2.36 15.66 -2.66
CA LEU A 143 -2.62 14.23 -2.52
C LEU A 143 -3.38 13.76 -3.76
N ILE A 144 -2.78 12.89 -4.54
CA ILE A 144 -3.40 12.29 -5.73
C ILE A 144 -3.81 10.88 -5.35
N ARG A 145 -5.10 10.60 -5.42
CA ARG A 145 -5.72 9.32 -5.04
C ARG A 145 -6.51 8.77 -6.21
N GLU A 146 -6.42 7.47 -6.41
CA GLU A 146 -7.28 6.75 -7.36
C GLU A 146 -8.54 6.28 -6.64
N ASN A 147 -9.71 6.61 -7.16
CA ASN A 147 -10.99 6.16 -6.62
C ASN A 147 -11.33 4.73 -7.11
N ALA A 148 -12.45 4.18 -6.62
CA ALA A 148 -12.89 2.83 -6.96
C ALA A 148 -13.16 2.62 -8.47
N ASP A 149 -13.43 3.70 -9.20
CA ASP A 149 -13.67 3.69 -10.64
C ASP A 149 -12.38 3.82 -11.47
N GLY A 150 -11.21 3.87 -10.82
CA GLY A 150 -9.91 4.03 -11.46
C GLY A 150 -9.60 5.48 -11.89
N GLN A 151 -10.42 6.45 -11.49
CA GLN A 151 -10.18 7.86 -11.77
C GLN A 151 -9.29 8.48 -10.70
N LYS A 152 -8.41 9.40 -11.13
CA LYS A 152 -7.51 10.10 -10.20
C LYS A 152 -8.14 11.41 -9.74
N GLU A 153 -8.18 11.58 -8.44
CA GLU A 153 -8.64 12.79 -7.76
C GLU A 153 -7.44 13.50 -7.13
N VAL A 154 -7.45 14.82 -7.16
CA VAL A 154 -6.40 15.65 -6.58
C VAL A 154 -6.99 16.44 -5.41
N HIS A 155 -6.48 16.17 -4.21
CA HIS A 155 -6.85 16.86 -2.99
C HIS A 155 -5.70 17.77 -2.54
N ARG A 156 -6.04 18.97 -2.10
CA ARG A 156 -5.07 19.96 -1.62
C ARG A 156 -5.07 19.97 -0.11
N LEU A 157 -3.90 19.80 0.47
CA LEU A 157 -3.71 19.75 1.92
C LEU A 157 -2.86 20.94 2.36
N ASN A 158 -3.30 21.63 3.41
CA ASN A 158 -2.53 22.69 4.04
C ASN A 158 -1.90 22.16 5.32
N LEU A 159 -0.58 21.95 5.31
CA LEU A 159 0.16 21.46 6.48
C LEU A 159 0.35 22.51 7.57
N ASN A 160 0.03 23.78 7.29
CA ASN A 160 0.05 24.85 8.30
C ASN A 160 -1.25 24.93 9.10
N ASP A 161 -2.30 24.22 8.66
CA ASP A 161 -3.59 24.18 9.34
C ASP A 161 -3.64 23.00 10.31
N ALA A 162 -3.78 23.29 11.60
CA ALA A 162 -3.92 22.25 12.62
C ALA A 162 -5.15 21.34 12.41
N ASN A 163 -6.18 21.84 11.73
CA ASN A 163 -7.37 21.05 11.38
C ASN A 163 -7.13 19.96 10.36
N ILE A 164 -5.94 19.87 9.76
CA ILE A 164 -5.58 18.80 8.83
C ILE A 164 -5.84 17.41 9.42
N ILE A 165 -5.70 17.25 10.73
CA ILE A 165 -5.96 15.98 11.43
C ILE A 165 -7.41 15.50 11.32
N ASN A 166 -8.35 16.41 11.07
CA ASN A 166 -9.77 16.12 10.87
C ASN A 166 -10.14 15.95 9.39
N SER A 167 -9.17 16.12 8.48
CA SER A 167 -9.41 15.94 7.05
C SER A 167 -9.69 14.47 6.74
N PRO A 168 -10.67 14.16 5.88
CA PRO A 168 -10.89 12.79 5.39
C PRO A 168 -9.67 12.25 4.59
N TYR A 169 -8.76 13.12 4.20
CA TYR A 169 -7.54 12.80 3.45
C TYR A 169 -6.28 12.78 4.33
N TYR A 170 -6.45 12.89 5.65
CA TYR A 170 -5.31 12.87 6.58
C TYR A 170 -4.57 11.54 6.57
N TYR A 171 -5.31 10.43 6.49
CA TYR A 171 -4.72 9.10 6.35
C TYR A 171 -4.56 8.73 4.88
N VAL A 172 -3.37 8.26 4.55
CA VAL A 172 -3.08 7.80 3.19
C VAL A 172 -3.76 6.47 2.89
N GLN A 173 -3.97 6.21 1.61
CA GLN A 173 -4.46 4.95 1.08
C GLN A 173 -3.40 4.31 0.16
N GLN A 174 -3.62 3.05 -0.17
CA GLN A 174 -2.79 2.31 -1.11
C GLN A 174 -2.60 3.08 -2.42
N ASN A 175 -1.35 3.20 -2.87
CA ASN A 175 -0.94 3.89 -4.10
C ASN A 175 -1.19 5.41 -4.12
N ASP A 176 -1.49 6.04 -2.99
CA ASP A 176 -1.54 7.50 -2.92
C ASP A 176 -0.20 8.11 -3.37
N TYR A 177 -0.30 9.23 -4.07
CA TYR A 177 0.84 10.03 -4.49
C TYR A 177 0.78 11.39 -3.82
N ILE A 178 1.76 11.68 -2.98
CA ILE A 178 1.91 12.96 -2.29
C ILE A 178 2.94 13.78 -3.04
N TYR A 179 2.53 14.93 -3.53
CA TYR A 179 3.42 15.83 -4.28
C TYR A 179 3.52 17.19 -3.60
N VAL A 180 4.74 17.60 -3.30
CA VAL A 180 5.06 18.90 -2.74
C VAL A 180 5.53 19.82 -3.84
N GLU A 181 4.73 20.86 -4.13
CA GLU A 181 5.08 21.85 -5.14
C GLU A 181 6.22 22.77 -4.67
N PRO A 182 7.08 23.24 -5.60
CA PRO A 182 8.07 24.26 -5.28
C PRO A 182 7.41 25.61 -5.01
N ASN A 183 8.00 26.39 -4.12
CA ASN A 183 7.59 27.78 -3.89
C ASN A 183 8.07 28.71 -5.03
N LYS A 184 7.60 29.96 -5.03
CA LYS A 184 7.92 30.95 -6.06
C LYS A 184 9.44 31.23 -6.17
N THR A 185 10.17 31.16 -5.08
CA THR A 185 11.61 31.44 -5.04
C THR A 185 12.39 30.42 -5.89
N LYS A 186 12.06 29.14 -5.79
CA LYS A 186 12.70 28.10 -6.59
C LYS A 186 12.24 28.16 -8.06
N ALA A 187 10.97 28.41 -8.30
CA ALA A 187 10.43 28.56 -9.65
C ALA A 187 11.08 29.74 -10.40
N SER A 188 11.35 30.84 -9.72
CA SER A 188 12.03 32.01 -10.30
C SER A 188 13.50 31.75 -10.56
N GLY A 189 14.18 30.99 -9.67
CA GLY A 189 15.60 30.63 -9.83
C GLY A 189 15.87 29.73 -11.04
N ALA A 190 14.90 28.93 -11.45
CA ALA A 190 15.00 28.08 -12.64
C ALA A 190 14.89 28.87 -13.95
N SER A 191 14.39 30.10 -13.93
CA SER A 191 14.25 30.98 -15.10
C SER A 191 15.43 31.91 -15.35
N ILE A 192 16.44 31.94 -14.45
CA ILE A 192 17.67 32.69 -14.67
C ILE A 192 18.60 31.81 -15.51
N GLY A 193 18.45 31.91 -16.82
CA GLY A 193 19.40 31.31 -17.75
C GLY A 193 20.77 31.98 -17.60
N PRO A 194 21.88 31.30 -17.96
CA PRO A 194 23.23 31.82 -17.89
C PRO A 194 23.48 32.83 -19.02
N SER A 195 22.90 34.03 -18.91
CA SER A 195 23.16 35.11 -19.88
C SER A 195 23.32 36.44 -19.19
N THR A 196 24.28 36.50 -18.27
CA THR A 196 25.00 37.75 -17.97
C THR A 196 26.48 37.41 -17.90
N SER A 197 27.09 37.15 -19.06
CA SER A 197 28.53 37.33 -19.17
C SER A 197 28.79 38.80 -18.93
N LEU A 198 29.25 39.11 -17.72
CA LEU A 198 29.87 40.38 -17.44
C LEU A 198 31.13 40.49 -18.30
N TRP A 199 31.06 41.30 -19.35
CA TRP A 199 32.26 41.87 -19.94
C TRP A 199 32.55 43.15 -19.21
N ILE A 200 33.62 43.16 -18.44
CA ILE A 200 34.45 44.34 -18.09
C ILE A 200 35.84 44.01 -18.55
#